data_f2f2c5d695e8c5d22723187a8e3a24ce
#
_entry.id   f2f2c5d695e8c5d22723187a8e3a24ce
#
_cell.length_a   1.000
_cell.length_b   1.000
_cell.length_c   1.000
_cell.angle_alpha   90.00
_cell.angle_beta   90.00
_cell.angle_gamma   90.00
#
_symmetry.space_group_name_H-M   'P 1'
#
loop_
_entity.id
_entity.type
_entity.pdbx_description
1 polymer ?
#
loop_
_entity_poly.entity_id
_entity_poly.type
_entity_poly.pdbx_seq_one_letter_code
_entity_poly.pdbx_strand_id
1 'polypeptide(L)'
;MNDKPQKRTKCDGEKISADSTVHADLEARMICIFGEITPASHLAMIDCLNRLSESDTDVTVYINSQGGNLTSALAIYDMFTHGRYPFKITTVATGQAFSAALIILQGGHERKMFRHAKLLLHRPRFTFSGGDSLDRGDLKYEDEMLQEFEKEICELLTEKTGKKIAAIYKDMATEKIFTAKEAIDYGLADEII
;
A
#
# COMPACT_ATOMS: atom_id res chain seq x y z
N MET A 1 21.14 -20.03 41.32
CA MET A 1 20.13 -19.99 40.28
C MET A 1 20.76 -19.34 39.07
N ASN A 2 21.12 -20.17 38.07
CA ASN A 2 21.82 -19.73 36.86
C ASN A 2 20.78 -19.52 35.75
N ASP A 3 20.43 -18.27 35.51
CA ASP A 3 19.67 -17.88 34.32
C ASP A 3 20.63 -17.83 33.14
N LYS A 4 20.60 -18.84 32.30
CA LYS A 4 21.28 -18.81 31.01
C LYS A 4 20.43 -17.99 30.02
N PRO A 5 21.01 -17.03 29.29
CA PRO A 5 20.30 -16.31 28.27
C PRO A 5 19.88 -17.29 27.16
N GLN A 6 18.56 -17.34 26.86
CA GLN A 6 18.03 -18.06 25.71
C GLN A 6 18.73 -17.57 24.44
N LYS A 7 19.39 -18.48 23.74
CA LYS A 7 19.92 -18.23 22.40
C LYS A 7 18.74 -17.90 21.50
N ARG A 8 18.73 -16.67 20.95
CA ARG A 8 17.91 -16.33 19.79
C ARG A 8 18.28 -17.31 18.66
N THR A 9 17.36 -18.19 18.32
CA THR A 9 17.45 -19.02 17.13
C THR A 9 17.53 -18.10 15.93
N LYS A 10 18.51 -18.34 15.05
CA LYS A 10 18.60 -17.67 13.76
C LYS A 10 17.30 -17.94 13.01
N CYS A 11 16.63 -16.89 12.57
CA CYS A 11 15.53 -16.98 11.64
C CYS A 11 16.06 -17.55 10.33
N ASP A 12 15.89 -18.83 10.10
CA ASP A 12 16.01 -19.44 8.76
C ASP A 12 14.74 -19.08 7.96
N GLY A 13 14.52 -17.77 7.77
CA GLY A 13 13.47 -17.28 6.91
C GLY A 13 13.82 -17.64 5.47
N GLU A 14 13.01 -18.51 4.87
CA GLU A 14 13.01 -18.68 3.42
C GLU A 14 12.89 -17.29 2.79
N LYS A 15 13.96 -16.87 2.10
CA LYS A 15 14.00 -15.58 1.42
C LYS A 15 12.98 -15.59 0.30
N ILE A 16 11.88 -14.86 0.47
CA ILE A 16 11.10 -14.38 -0.67
C ILE A 16 12.10 -13.65 -1.57
N SER A 17 12.09 -13.93 -2.87
CA SER A 17 13.12 -13.59 -3.84
C SER A 17 13.82 -12.25 -3.60
N ALA A 18 15.13 -12.17 -3.84
CA ALA A 18 15.97 -10.99 -3.57
C ALA A 18 15.54 -9.70 -4.32
N ASP A 19 14.61 -9.81 -5.27
CA ASP A 19 14.03 -8.71 -6.06
C ASP A 19 12.64 -8.26 -5.56
N SER A 20 12.11 -8.86 -4.48
CA SER A 20 10.79 -8.49 -3.96
C SER A 20 10.89 -7.26 -3.06
N THR A 21 10.06 -6.25 -3.32
CA THR A 21 9.81 -5.12 -2.41
C THR A 21 8.95 -5.50 -1.21
N VAL A 22 8.49 -6.75 -1.14
CA VAL A 22 7.69 -7.31 -0.04
C VAL A 22 8.54 -8.32 0.74
N HIS A 23 8.67 -8.08 2.03
CA HIS A 23 9.37 -8.95 2.98
C HIS A 23 8.42 -9.32 4.11
N ALA A 24 8.48 -10.55 4.59
CA ALA A 24 7.64 -11.01 5.70
C ALA A 24 8.44 -11.71 6.79
N ASP A 25 8.08 -11.41 8.04
CA ASP A 25 8.37 -12.23 9.20
C ASP A 25 7.06 -12.88 9.62
N LEU A 26 6.89 -14.16 9.25
CA LEU A 26 5.64 -14.88 9.48
C LEU A 26 5.42 -15.21 10.96
N GLU A 27 6.49 -15.40 11.75
CA GLU A 27 6.40 -15.64 13.19
C GLU A 27 5.93 -14.36 13.91
N ALA A 28 6.48 -13.21 13.52
CA ALA A 28 6.05 -11.91 14.04
C ALA A 28 4.74 -11.42 13.42
N ARG A 29 4.19 -12.12 12.44
CA ARG A 29 2.99 -11.72 11.67
C ARG A 29 3.11 -10.33 11.08
N MET A 30 4.26 -10.06 10.50
CA MET A 30 4.66 -8.77 9.99
C MET A 30 5.00 -8.87 8.51
N ILE A 31 4.47 -7.97 7.71
CA ILE A 31 4.81 -7.79 6.29
C ILE A 31 5.38 -6.39 6.12
N CYS A 32 6.41 -6.24 5.31
CA CYS A 32 7.01 -4.96 4.96
C CYS A 32 6.94 -4.75 3.46
N ILE A 33 6.43 -3.60 3.02
CA ILE A 33 6.44 -3.13 1.63
C ILE A 33 7.42 -1.96 1.55
N PHE A 34 8.57 -2.17 0.90
CA PHE A 34 9.62 -1.17 0.75
C PHE A 34 9.99 -0.99 -0.72
N GLY A 35 10.12 0.27 -1.17
CA GLY A 35 10.50 0.58 -2.54
C GLY A 35 9.31 0.61 -3.51
N GLU A 36 9.52 0.25 -4.78
CA GLU A 36 8.53 0.35 -5.83
C GLU A 36 7.50 -0.79 -5.79
N ILE A 37 6.23 -0.46 -5.95
CA ILE A 37 5.15 -1.45 -6.09
C ILE A 37 5.12 -1.95 -7.53
N THR A 38 5.21 -3.28 -7.69
CA THR A 38 5.28 -3.98 -8.98
C THR A 38 4.31 -5.17 -8.99
N PRO A 39 4.07 -5.81 -10.14
CA PRO A 39 3.34 -7.08 -10.19
C PRO A 39 3.98 -8.18 -9.30
N ALA A 40 5.30 -8.15 -9.13
CA ALA A 40 5.99 -9.08 -8.21
C ALA A 40 5.63 -8.80 -6.75
N SER A 41 5.39 -7.53 -6.37
CA SER A 41 4.91 -7.17 -5.03
C SER A 41 3.52 -7.75 -4.75
N HIS A 42 2.62 -7.72 -5.74
CA HIS A 42 1.29 -8.33 -5.62
C HIS A 42 1.39 -9.85 -5.44
N LEU A 43 2.19 -10.52 -6.27
CA LEU A 43 2.40 -11.97 -6.15
C LEU A 43 2.99 -12.37 -4.79
N ALA A 44 3.99 -11.63 -4.30
CA ALA A 44 4.58 -11.87 -2.99
C ALA A 44 3.57 -11.65 -1.85
N MET A 45 2.68 -10.66 -1.98
CA MET A 45 1.61 -10.42 -1.01
C MET A 45 0.62 -11.60 -0.96
N ILE A 46 0.25 -12.18 -2.10
CA ILE A 46 -0.58 -13.39 -2.17
C ILE A 46 0.06 -14.51 -1.36
N ASP A 47 1.35 -14.79 -1.57
CA ASP A 47 2.06 -15.84 -0.84
C ASP A 47 2.09 -15.57 0.67
N CYS A 48 2.45 -14.35 1.08
CA CYS A 48 2.49 -13.96 2.49
C CYS A 48 1.15 -14.15 3.19
N LEU A 49 0.06 -13.63 2.62
CA LEU A 49 -1.27 -13.71 3.23
C LEU A 49 -1.81 -15.14 3.28
N ASN A 50 -1.56 -15.95 2.25
CA ASN A 50 -1.95 -17.36 2.26
C ASN A 50 -1.23 -18.14 3.37
N ARG A 51 0.06 -17.93 3.55
CA ARG A 51 0.85 -18.57 4.63
C ARG A 51 0.41 -18.10 6.01
N LEU A 52 0.03 -16.83 6.15
CA LEU A 52 -0.48 -16.27 7.41
C LEU A 52 -1.91 -16.71 7.72
N SER A 53 -2.68 -17.21 6.75
CA SER A 53 -4.09 -17.59 6.92
C SER A 53 -4.31 -18.86 7.76
N GLU A 54 -3.25 -19.55 8.16
CA GLU A 54 -3.31 -20.69 9.08
C GLU A 54 -3.64 -20.28 10.54
N SER A 55 -3.64 -18.99 10.86
CA SER A 55 -3.95 -18.44 12.19
C SER A 55 -4.84 -17.21 12.07
N ASP A 56 -5.67 -16.95 13.07
CA ASP A 56 -6.55 -15.80 13.20
C ASP A 56 -5.91 -14.58 13.88
N THR A 57 -4.63 -14.69 14.26
CA THR A 57 -3.88 -13.58 14.84
C THR A 57 -3.66 -12.47 13.83
N ASP A 58 -3.88 -11.23 14.23
CA ASP A 58 -3.79 -10.05 13.38
C ASP A 58 -2.40 -9.88 12.74
N VAL A 59 -2.38 -9.22 11.57
CA VAL A 59 -1.19 -8.98 10.76
C VAL A 59 -0.91 -7.49 10.68
N THR A 60 0.37 -7.10 10.79
CA THR A 60 0.79 -5.71 10.58
C THR A 60 1.57 -5.59 9.27
N VAL A 61 1.16 -4.64 8.42
CA VAL A 61 1.82 -4.32 7.15
C VAL A 61 2.48 -2.95 7.24
N TYR A 62 3.81 -2.93 7.29
CA TYR A 62 4.60 -1.70 7.28
C TYR A 62 4.88 -1.25 5.84
N ILE A 63 4.67 0.03 5.57
CA ILE A 63 4.76 0.62 4.24
C ILE A 63 5.78 1.76 4.25
N ASN A 64 6.80 1.66 3.38
CA ASN A 64 7.73 2.72 3.05
C ASN A 64 8.03 2.66 1.55
N SER A 65 7.14 3.27 0.75
CA SER A 65 7.13 3.12 -0.70
C SER A 65 6.79 4.45 -1.39
N GLN A 66 7.50 4.72 -2.48
CA GLN A 66 7.18 5.83 -3.37
C GLN A 66 5.96 5.57 -4.28
N GLY A 67 5.37 4.38 -4.21
CA GLY A 67 4.31 3.94 -5.10
C GLY A 67 4.84 3.06 -6.23
N GLY A 68 4.15 3.07 -7.35
CA GLY A 68 4.49 2.25 -8.52
C GLY A 68 3.24 1.78 -9.27
N ASN A 69 3.14 0.51 -9.62
CA ASN A 69 2.05 -0.04 -10.41
C ASN A 69 0.70 0.03 -9.66
N LEU A 70 -0.20 0.84 -10.20
CA LEU A 70 -1.51 1.11 -9.58
C LEU A 70 -2.42 -0.14 -9.56
N THR A 71 -2.45 -0.90 -10.66
CA THR A 71 -3.25 -2.13 -10.74
C THR A 71 -2.84 -3.15 -9.67
N SER A 72 -1.53 -3.28 -9.44
CA SER A 72 -1.01 -4.13 -8.35
C SER A 72 -1.39 -3.60 -6.96
N ALA A 73 -1.41 -2.28 -6.79
CA ALA A 73 -1.81 -1.67 -5.52
C ALA A 73 -3.30 -1.84 -5.24
N LEU A 74 -4.17 -1.66 -6.24
CA LEU A 74 -5.61 -1.91 -6.13
C LEU A 74 -5.89 -3.38 -5.81
N ALA A 75 -5.19 -4.31 -6.47
CA ALA A 75 -5.32 -5.73 -6.16
C ALA A 75 -4.91 -6.06 -4.71
N ILE A 76 -3.84 -5.46 -4.19
CA ILE A 76 -3.43 -5.61 -2.79
C ILE A 76 -4.47 -4.98 -1.85
N TYR A 77 -5.02 -3.80 -2.19
CA TYR A 77 -6.10 -3.17 -1.44
C TYR A 77 -7.32 -4.09 -1.35
N ASP A 78 -7.75 -4.68 -2.46
CA ASP A 78 -8.88 -5.62 -2.50
C ASP A 78 -8.61 -6.87 -1.67
N MET A 79 -7.39 -7.38 -1.67
CA MET A 79 -7.00 -8.50 -0.79
C MET A 79 -7.18 -8.14 0.68
N PHE A 80 -6.84 -6.92 1.10
CA PHE A 80 -6.95 -6.47 2.49
C PHE A 80 -8.41 -6.23 2.90
N THR A 81 -9.24 -5.71 1.99
CA THR A 81 -10.62 -5.31 2.28
C THR A 81 -11.66 -6.39 2.01
N HIS A 82 -11.44 -7.20 0.96
CA HIS A 82 -12.39 -8.22 0.50
C HIS A 82 -11.85 -9.65 0.62
N GLY A 83 -10.56 -9.81 0.92
CA GLY A 83 -9.96 -11.12 1.18
C GLY A 83 -10.62 -11.78 2.40
N ARG A 84 -10.90 -13.08 2.26
CA ARG A 84 -11.53 -13.85 3.36
C ARG A 84 -10.45 -14.42 4.29
N TYR A 85 -9.63 -13.55 4.86
CA TYR A 85 -8.63 -13.94 5.85
C TYR A 85 -9.25 -13.98 7.24
N PRO A 86 -8.80 -14.89 8.14
CA PRO A 86 -9.34 -15.02 9.49
C PRO A 86 -8.84 -13.94 10.46
N PHE A 87 -7.98 -13.02 10.01
CA PHE A 87 -7.32 -11.98 10.80
C PHE A 87 -7.61 -10.58 10.26
N LYS A 88 -7.39 -9.58 11.10
CA LYS A 88 -7.38 -8.18 10.68
C LYS A 88 -5.99 -7.77 10.20
N ILE A 89 -5.96 -6.78 9.32
CA ILE A 89 -4.73 -6.19 8.80
C ILE A 89 -4.63 -4.75 9.29
N THR A 90 -3.57 -4.44 10.04
CA THR A 90 -3.20 -3.07 10.37
C THR A 90 -2.14 -2.60 9.39
N THR A 91 -2.36 -1.50 8.71
CA THR A 91 -1.37 -0.87 7.81
C THR A 91 -0.68 0.29 8.51
N VAL A 92 0.64 0.41 8.34
CA VAL A 92 1.47 1.41 9.03
C VAL A 92 2.40 2.12 8.04
N ALA A 93 2.17 3.40 7.77
CA ALA A 93 3.13 4.21 7.02
C ALA A 93 4.32 4.59 7.91
N THR A 94 5.53 4.11 7.57
CA THR A 94 6.74 4.31 8.41
C THR A 94 7.61 5.48 7.98
N GLY A 95 7.72 5.75 6.68
CA GLY A 95 8.47 6.88 6.11
C GLY A 95 7.63 7.61 5.08
N GLN A 96 7.28 6.91 4.01
CA GLN A 96 6.39 7.43 2.96
C GLN A 96 5.41 6.36 2.49
N ALA A 97 4.18 6.75 2.21
CA ALA A 97 3.23 5.98 1.44
C ALA A 97 2.67 6.88 0.33
N PHE A 98 3.38 6.90 -0.80
CA PHE A 98 3.12 7.81 -1.90
C PHE A 98 2.37 7.11 -3.04
N SER A 99 1.48 7.86 -3.72
CA SER A 99 0.83 7.35 -4.94
C SER A 99 0.13 6.01 -4.70
N ALA A 100 0.44 4.97 -5.46
CA ALA A 100 -0.10 3.63 -5.32
C ALA A 100 0.05 3.05 -3.90
N ALA A 101 1.11 3.41 -3.15
CA ALA A 101 1.28 2.97 -1.75
C ALA A 101 0.26 3.59 -0.79
N LEU A 102 -0.24 4.81 -1.09
CA LEU A 102 -1.34 5.41 -0.35
C LEU A 102 -2.61 4.54 -0.47
N ILE A 103 -2.86 3.98 -1.64
CA ILE A 103 -4.03 3.10 -1.87
C ILE A 103 -3.91 1.83 -1.02
N ILE A 104 -2.73 1.19 -0.98
CA ILE A 104 -2.50 0.02 -0.12
C ILE A 104 -2.72 0.36 1.35
N LEU A 105 -2.24 1.53 1.82
CA LEU A 105 -2.47 2.00 3.19
C LEU A 105 -3.96 2.03 3.53
N GLN A 106 -4.82 2.46 2.58
CA GLN A 106 -6.27 2.52 2.79
C GLN A 106 -6.94 1.15 2.93
N GLY A 107 -6.28 0.07 2.54
CA GLY A 107 -6.80 -1.29 2.69
C GLY A 107 -6.79 -1.83 4.12
N GLY A 108 -6.04 -1.21 5.04
CA GLY A 108 -5.99 -1.61 6.44
C GLY A 108 -7.34 -1.46 7.15
N HIS A 109 -7.64 -2.39 8.07
CA HIS A 109 -8.74 -2.26 9.02
C HIS A 109 -8.46 -1.15 10.04
N GLU A 110 -7.18 -0.95 10.38
CA GLU A 110 -6.63 0.20 11.07
C GLU A 110 -5.47 0.75 10.24
N ARG A 111 -5.42 2.08 10.09
CA ARG A 111 -4.42 2.79 9.29
C ARG A 111 -3.60 3.68 10.20
N LYS A 112 -2.33 3.33 10.42
CA LYS A 112 -1.45 4.04 11.33
C LYS A 112 -0.30 4.72 10.58
N MET A 113 0.28 5.73 11.20
CA MET A 113 1.43 6.44 10.66
C MET A 113 2.46 6.74 11.74
N PHE A 114 3.73 6.65 11.39
CA PHE A 114 4.77 7.26 12.20
C PHE A 114 4.72 8.79 12.10
N ARG A 115 5.11 9.46 13.17
CA ARG A 115 5.04 10.93 13.28
C ARG A 115 5.65 11.68 12.09
N HIS A 116 6.75 11.18 11.52
CA HIS A 116 7.47 11.81 10.42
C HIS A 116 7.11 11.25 9.05
N ALA A 117 6.25 10.25 8.99
CA ALA A 117 5.78 9.70 7.73
C ALA A 117 4.98 10.73 6.93
N LYS A 118 5.00 10.59 5.60
CA LYS A 118 4.28 11.43 4.66
C LYS A 118 3.42 10.58 3.74
N LEU A 119 2.30 11.13 3.33
CA LEU A 119 1.46 10.57 2.27
C LEU A 119 1.48 11.54 1.08
N LEU A 120 1.40 11.00 -0.14
CA LEU A 120 1.24 11.79 -1.35
C LEU A 120 0.04 11.29 -2.15
N LEU A 121 -0.88 12.19 -2.41
CA LEU A 121 -1.99 12.01 -3.33
C LEU A 121 -1.72 12.80 -4.61
N HIS A 122 -1.63 12.11 -5.74
CA HIS A 122 -1.49 12.70 -7.07
C HIS A 122 -2.21 11.89 -8.13
N ARG A 123 -2.40 12.46 -9.32
CA ARG A 123 -3.02 11.78 -10.46
C ARG A 123 -2.20 10.57 -10.91
N PRO A 124 -2.86 9.47 -11.32
CA PRO A 124 -2.16 8.38 -11.98
C PRO A 124 -1.47 8.89 -13.25
N ARG A 125 -0.35 8.22 -13.61
CA ARG A 125 0.45 8.57 -14.77
C ARG A 125 0.89 7.31 -15.46
N PHE A 126 0.88 7.31 -16.79
CA PHE A 126 1.63 6.32 -17.54
C PHE A 126 3.07 6.78 -17.76
N THR A 127 3.99 5.83 -17.66
CA THR A 127 5.39 6.06 -18.03
C THR A 127 5.67 5.26 -19.28
N PHE A 128 5.97 5.95 -20.37
CA PHE A 128 6.35 5.31 -21.61
C PHE A 128 7.85 5.02 -21.62
N SER A 129 8.24 3.79 -21.97
CA SER A 129 9.64 3.46 -22.23
C SER A 129 10.09 4.15 -23.51
N GLY A 130 11.28 4.75 -23.52
CA GLY A 130 11.79 5.45 -24.69
C GLY A 130 11.90 4.54 -25.91
N GLY A 131 11.20 4.90 -26.99
CA GLY A 131 11.20 4.15 -28.25
C GLY A 131 9.82 3.63 -28.68
N ASP A 132 8.81 3.69 -27.80
CA ASP A 132 7.44 3.33 -28.15
C ASP A 132 6.83 4.39 -29.06
N SER A 133 6.27 3.97 -30.20
CA SER A 133 5.49 4.84 -31.06
C SER A 133 4.01 4.66 -30.71
N LEU A 134 3.38 5.73 -30.24
CA LEU A 134 1.95 5.73 -29.94
C LEU A 134 1.19 6.40 -31.09
N ASP A 135 0.12 5.76 -31.53
CA ASP A 135 -0.82 6.40 -32.42
C ASP A 135 -1.95 7.16 -31.66
N ARG A 136 -2.87 7.75 -32.40
CA ARG A 136 -3.99 8.48 -31.76
C ARG A 136 -4.95 7.57 -31.01
N GLY A 137 -5.06 6.31 -31.41
CA GLY A 137 -5.90 5.32 -30.76
C GLY A 137 -5.29 4.93 -29.41
N ASP A 138 -3.97 4.71 -29.38
CA ASP A 138 -3.22 4.42 -28.15
C ASP A 138 -3.35 5.57 -27.15
N LEU A 139 -3.13 6.82 -27.58
CA LEU A 139 -3.26 8.00 -26.72
C LEU A 139 -4.67 8.17 -26.15
N LYS A 140 -5.70 7.89 -26.95
CA LYS A 140 -7.08 7.95 -26.49
C LYS A 140 -7.38 6.85 -25.46
N TYR A 141 -6.93 5.63 -25.72
CA TYR A 141 -7.09 4.51 -24.80
C TYR A 141 -6.42 4.78 -23.45
N GLU A 142 -5.18 5.28 -23.47
CA GLU A 142 -4.44 5.64 -22.27
C GLU A 142 -5.12 6.77 -21.48
N ASP A 143 -5.67 7.79 -22.15
CA ASP A 143 -6.43 8.86 -21.49
C ASP A 143 -7.71 8.34 -20.83
N GLU A 144 -8.47 7.48 -21.52
CA GLU A 144 -9.67 6.84 -20.97
C GLU A 144 -9.34 5.98 -19.73
N MET A 145 -8.25 5.21 -19.77
CA MET A 145 -7.78 4.41 -18.64
C MET A 145 -7.35 5.27 -17.44
N LEU A 146 -6.66 6.37 -17.69
CA LEU A 146 -6.27 7.30 -16.60
C LEU A 146 -7.51 7.93 -15.95
N GLN A 147 -8.53 8.31 -16.74
CA GLN A 147 -9.77 8.87 -16.20
C GLN A 147 -10.52 7.83 -15.35
N GLU A 148 -10.56 6.57 -15.78
CA GLU A 148 -11.16 5.49 -15.02
C GLU A 148 -10.43 5.28 -13.68
N PHE A 149 -9.11 5.18 -13.68
CA PHE A 149 -8.31 5.09 -12.45
C PHE A 149 -8.48 6.31 -11.53
N GLU A 150 -8.50 7.53 -12.07
CA GLU A 150 -8.77 8.72 -11.27
C GLU A 150 -10.12 8.62 -10.56
N LYS A 151 -11.14 8.15 -11.26
CA LYS A 151 -12.48 7.95 -10.71
C LYS A 151 -12.46 6.90 -9.60
N GLU A 152 -11.89 5.72 -9.85
CA GLU A 152 -11.80 4.64 -8.86
C GLU A 152 -11.08 5.09 -7.58
N ILE A 153 -9.93 5.76 -7.71
CA ILE A 153 -9.18 6.30 -6.57
C ILE A 153 -10.04 7.31 -5.80
N CYS A 154 -10.73 8.20 -6.50
CA CYS A 154 -11.57 9.20 -5.85
C CYS A 154 -12.77 8.59 -5.13
N GLU A 155 -13.42 7.57 -5.69
CA GLU A 155 -14.50 6.83 -5.06
C GLU A 155 -14.01 6.11 -3.81
N LEU A 156 -12.91 5.36 -3.90
CA LEU A 156 -12.25 4.68 -2.79
C LEU A 156 -11.91 5.66 -1.65
N LEU A 157 -11.26 6.76 -1.97
CA LEU A 157 -10.88 7.75 -0.96
C LEU A 157 -12.08 8.50 -0.38
N THR A 158 -13.16 8.68 -1.14
CA THR A 158 -14.43 9.23 -0.63
C THR A 158 -15.02 8.33 0.45
N GLU A 159 -15.05 7.02 0.22
CA GLU A 159 -15.51 6.03 1.20
C GLU A 159 -14.64 6.02 2.47
N LYS A 160 -13.32 6.05 2.31
CA LYS A 160 -12.38 5.98 3.43
C LYS A 160 -12.29 7.26 4.25
N THR A 161 -12.45 8.43 3.62
CA THR A 161 -12.23 9.72 4.29
C THR A 161 -13.50 10.50 4.60
N GLY A 162 -14.63 10.13 3.99
CA GLY A 162 -15.88 10.90 4.05
C GLY A 162 -15.81 12.26 3.34
N LYS A 163 -14.72 12.56 2.62
CA LYS A 163 -14.59 13.80 1.84
C LYS A 163 -15.44 13.74 0.57
N LYS A 164 -15.86 14.91 0.10
CA LYS A 164 -16.56 15.01 -1.18
C LYS A 164 -15.59 14.65 -2.32
N ILE A 165 -16.05 13.89 -3.27
CA ILE A 165 -15.27 13.44 -4.43
C ILE A 165 -14.57 14.60 -5.17
N ALA A 166 -15.26 15.74 -5.34
CA ALA A 166 -14.69 16.94 -5.95
C ALA A 166 -13.49 17.55 -5.19
N ALA A 167 -13.47 17.40 -3.85
CA ALA A 167 -12.34 17.84 -3.04
C ALA A 167 -11.12 16.93 -3.24
N ILE A 168 -11.35 15.63 -3.33
CA ILE A 168 -10.30 14.64 -3.59
C ILE A 168 -9.70 14.84 -5.00
N TYR A 169 -10.54 15.03 -6.03
CA TYR A 169 -10.06 15.37 -7.38
C TYR A 169 -9.17 16.64 -7.39
N LYS A 170 -9.57 17.68 -6.66
CA LYS A 170 -8.79 18.90 -6.54
C LYS A 170 -7.45 18.65 -5.86
N ASP A 171 -7.44 17.95 -4.75
CA ASP A 171 -6.22 17.65 -3.99
C ASP A 171 -5.28 16.74 -4.79
N MET A 172 -5.82 15.75 -5.52
CA MET A 172 -5.07 14.89 -6.44
C MET A 172 -4.41 15.70 -7.57
N ALA A 173 -5.12 16.68 -8.14
CA ALA A 173 -4.61 17.54 -9.21
C ALA A 173 -3.45 18.44 -8.76
N THR A 174 -3.35 18.73 -7.46
CA THR A 174 -2.30 19.60 -6.87
C THR A 174 -1.12 18.82 -6.28
N GLU A 175 -1.09 17.51 -6.44
CA GLU A 175 -0.02 16.65 -5.86
C GLU A 175 0.15 16.88 -4.36
N LYS A 176 -0.91 16.66 -3.62
CA LYS A 176 -0.95 17.03 -2.20
C LYS A 176 -0.17 16.07 -1.32
N ILE A 177 0.79 16.62 -0.59
CA ILE A 177 1.52 15.91 0.46
C ILE A 177 0.86 16.16 1.81
N PHE A 178 0.70 15.11 2.59
CA PHE A 178 0.16 15.16 3.94
C PHE A 178 1.22 14.80 4.97
N THR A 179 1.32 15.61 6.01
CA THR A 179 1.97 15.22 7.27
C THR A 179 1.07 14.22 8.01
N ALA A 180 1.60 13.55 9.03
CA ALA A 180 0.80 12.60 9.82
C ALA A 180 -0.45 13.26 10.42
N LYS A 181 -0.32 14.51 10.94
CA LYS A 181 -1.47 15.24 11.47
C LYS A 181 -2.51 15.56 10.39
N GLU A 182 -2.08 16.07 9.25
CA GLU A 182 -2.98 16.38 8.13
C GLU A 182 -3.65 15.13 7.58
N ALA A 183 -2.97 13.96 7.60
CA ALA A 183 -3.55 12.69 7.20
C ALA A 183 -4.68 12.24 8.13
N ILE A 184 -4.51 12.38 9.45
CA ILE A 184 -5.58 12.14 10.44
C ILE A 184 -6.75 13.10 10.19
N ASP A 185 -6.49 14.41 10.10
CA ASP A 185 -7.51 15.44 9.90
C ASP A 185 -8.27 15.25 8.56
N TYR A 186 -7.61 14.64 7.59
CA TYR A 186 -8.19 14.33 6.28
C TYR A 186 -8.99 13.01 6.29
N GLY A 187 -8.68 12.07 7.17
CA GLY A 187 -9.26 10.73 7.24
C GLY A 187 -8.47 9.67 6.48
N LEU A 188 -7.22 9.94 6.12
CA LEU A 188 -6.31 9.00 5.44
C LEU A 188 -5.58 8.06 6.41
N ALA A 189 -5.57 8.38 7.69
CA ALA A 189 -5.03 7.55 8.75
C ALA A 189 -5.90 7.70 10.02
N ASP A 190 -5.80 6.73 10.93
CA ASP A 190 -6.61 6.65 12.14
C ASP A 190 -5.79 6.99 13.39
N GLU A 191 -4.46 6.73 13.39
CA GLU A 191 -3.58 6.91 14.54
C GLU A 191 -2.16 7.31 14.12
N ILE A 192 -1.54 8.17 14.94
CA ILE A 192 -0.09 8.49 14.87
C ILE A 192 0.60 7.74 15.99
N ILE A 193 1.59 6.92 15.66
CA ILE A 193 2.37 6.10 16.60
C ILE A 193 3.84 6.46 16.58
#